data_a7c292e03e59a4d5f1f16e58f2fd2ede
#
_entry.id   a7c292e03e59a4d5f1f16e58f2fd2ede
#
_cell.length_a   1.000
_cell.length_b   1.000
_cell.length_c   1.000
_cell.angle_alpha   90.00
_cell.angle_beta   90.00
_cell.angle_gamma   90.00
#
_symmetry.space_group_name_H-M   'P 1'
#
loop_
_entity.id
_entity.type
_entity.pdbx_description
1 polymer ?
#
loop_
_entity_poly.entity_id
_entity_poly.type
_entity_poly.pdbx_seq_one_letter_code
_entity_poly.pdbx_strand_id
1 'polypeptide(L)'
;MKIRPVKGDDLQRIDEIYRQGHDEQFSLPDFKNTVTSAVVEKDGIILGFGVVKLYAEAIMVLDLNKSKLERVDALETLLHEAHRGCEEFGIKQLHVYVQDPMLQRLLCKRFGFKVAEGVALVKEI
;
A
#
# COMPACT_ATOMS: atom_id res chain seq x y z
N MET A 1 -3.74 -14.95 -25.98
CA MET A 1 -2.97 -14.16 -25.00
C MET A 1 -2.07 -15.06 -24.18
N LYS A 2 -0.89 -14.58 -23.89
CA LYS A 2 0.09 -15.33 -23.13
C LYS A 2 0.44 -14.55 -21.85
N ILE A 3 0.46 -15.26 -20.72
CA ILE A 3 0.90 -14.72 -19.46
C ILE A 3 2.29 -15.28 -19.12
N ARG A 4 3.18 -14.44 -18.65
CA ARG A 4 4.52 -14.86 -18.21
C ARG A 4 5.05 -13.94 -17.10
N PRO A 5 6.06 -14.40 -16.33
CA PRO A 5 6.69 -13.55 -15.33
C PRO A 5 7.29 -12.27 -15.92
N VAL A 6 7.37 -11.23 -15.10
CA VAL A 6 8.05 -9.97 -15.46
C VAL A 6 9.54 -10.21 -15.54
N LYS A 7 10.17 -9.67 -16.58
CA LYS A 7 11.63 -9.66 -16.77
C LYS A 7 12.15 -8.23 -16.74
N GLY A 8 13.46 -8.06 -16.49
CA GLY A 8 14.09 -6.75 -16.47
C GLY A 8 13.86 -5.93 -17.74
N ASP A 9 13.88 -6.57 -18.90
CA ASP A 9 13.66 -5.91 -20.19
C ASP A 9 12.24 -5.38 -20.37
N ASP A 10 11.29 -5.83 -19.57
CA ASP A 10 9.90 -5.39 -19.65
C ASP A 10 9.67 -4.05 -18.96
N LEU A 11 10.56 -3.62 -18.08
CA LEU A 11 10.33 -2.48 -17.17
C LEU A 11 10.07 -1.18 -17.91
N GLN A 12 10.73 -0.94 -19.04
CA GLN A 12 10.47 0.26 -19.84
C GLN A 12 9.03 0.28 -20.38
N ARG A 13 8.58 -0.83 -20.93
CA ARG A 13 7.21 -0.95 -21.47
C ARG A 13 6.16 -0.90 -20.35
N ILE A 14 6.45 -1.53 -19.23
CA ILE A 14 5.60 -1.48 -18.03
C ILE A 14 5.44 -0.03 -17.55
N ASP A 15 6.53 0.72 -17.50
CA ASP A 15 6.50 2.13 -17.10
C ASP A 15 5.65 2.98 -18.06
N GLU A 16 5.79 2.77 -19.37
CA GLU A 16 4.97 3.45 -20.37
C GLU A 16 3.47 3.19 -20.17
N ILE A 17 3.09 1.92 -19.96
CA ILE A 17 1.70 1.53 -19.71
C ILE A 17 1.18 2.14 -18.40
N TYR A 18 1.99 2.09 -17.34
CA TYR A 18 1.63 2.63 -16.03
C TYR A 18 1.31 4.13 -16.10
N ARG A 19 2.13 4.88 -16.83
CA ARG A 19 1.97 6.33 -16.98
C ARG A 19 0.76 6.74 -17.81
N GLN A 20 0.16 5.84 -18.57
CA GLN A 20 -1.08 6.13 -19.30
C GLN A 20 -2.27 6.42 -18.37
N GLY A 21 -2.31 5.79 -17.21
CA GLY A 21 -3.44 5.88 -16.29
C GLY A 21 -3.11 6.46 -14.91
N HIS A 22 -1.86 6.79 -14.64
CA HIS A 22 -1.41 7.23 -13.32
C HIS A 22 -0.61 8.52 -13.41
N ASP A 23 -0.84 9.39 -12.44
CA ASP A 23 -0.14 10.67 -12.31
C ASP A 23 1.34 10.43 -11.96
N GLU A 24 2.22 11.38 -12.33
CA GLU A 24 3.66 11.33 -12.06
C GLU A 24 4.01 11.25 -10.57
N GLN A 25 3.06 11.53 -9.69
CA GLN A 25 3.23 11.46 -8.22
C GLN A 25 3.44 10.05 -7.70
N PHE A 26 3.06 9.03 -8.47
CA PHE A 26 3.15 7.65 -8.05
C PHE A 26 4.25 6.94 -8.84
N SER A 27 5.25 6.49 -8.12
CA SER A 27 6.31 5.68 -8.69
C SER A 27 5.78 4.29 -9.08
N LEU A 28 6.42 3.69 -10.07
CA LEU A 28 6.16 2.32 -10.44
C LEU A 28 6.28 1.40 -9.21
N PRO A 29 5.37 0.42 -9.02
CA PRO A 29 5.46 -0.51 -7.91
C PRO A 29 6.82 -1.20 -7.81
N ASP A 30 7.32 -1.40 -6.59
CA ASP A 30 8.49 -2.21 -6.35
C ASP A 30 8.13 -3.69 -6.57
N PHE A 31 8.86 -4.36 -7.45
CA PHE A 31 8.62 -5.76 -7.76
C PHE A 31 9.30 -6.75 -6.81
N LYS A 32 10.02 -6.26 -5.79
CA LYS A 32 10.81 -7.11 -4.89
C LYS A 32 9.98 -7.85 -3.85
N ASN A 33 8.98 -7.22 -3.25
CA ASN A 33 8.15 -7.81 -2.18
C ASN A 33 6.77 -8.16 -2.71
N THR A 34 6.71 -9.00 -3.73
CA THR A 34 5.47 -9.36 -4.38
C THR A 34 5.12 -10.82 -4.17
N VAL A 35 3.84 -11.11 -4.04
CA VAL A 35 3.32 -12.47 -4.07
C VAL A 35 3.46 -13.04 -5.48
N THR A 36 3.11 -12.22 -6.47
CA THR A 36 3.27 -12.55 -7.89
C THR A 36 3.36 -11.28 -8.72
N SER A 37 4.00 -11.40 -9.87
CA SER A 37 4.00 -10.36 -10.89
C SER A 37 4.04 -11.01 -12.26
N ALA A 38 3.28 -10.45 -13.19
CA ALA A 38 3.19 -11.02 -14.53
C ALA A 38 2.89 -9.95 -15.57
N VAL A 39 3.28 -10.22 -16.79
CA VAL A 39 2.85 -9.47 -17.97
C VAL A 39 1.94 -10.34 -18.82
N VAL A 40 1.02 -9.70 -19.53
CA VAL A 40 0.16 -10.32 -20.54
C VAL A 40 0.59 -9.79 -21.89
N GLU A 41 0.88 -10.70 -22.80
CA GLU A 41 1.29 -10.33 -24.17
C GLU A 41 0.44 -11.01 -25.21
N LYS A 42 0.37 -10.38 -26.38
CA LYS A 42 -0.25 -10.92 -27.58
C LYS A 42 0.64 -10.56 -28.75
N ASP A 43 1.01 -11.57 -29.56
CA ASP A 43 1.88 -11.40 -30.73
C ASP A 43 3.20 -10.69 -30.38
N GLY A 44 3.78 -11.00 -29.21
CA GLY A 44 5.03 -10.44 -28.74
C GLY A 44 4.92 -9.02 -28.15
N ILE A 45 3.71 -8.46 -28.08
CA ILE A 45 3.46 -7.12 -27.55
C ILE A 45 2.83 -7.21 -26.17
N ILE A 46 3.43 -6.54 -25.17
CA ILE A 46 2.88 -6.46 -23.81
C ILE A 46 1.65 -5.55 -23.84
N LEU A 47 0.51 -6.10 -23.42
CA LEU A 47 -0.77 -5.38 -23.31
C LEU A 47 -1.03 -4.86 -21.90
N GLY A 48 -0.43 -5.48 -20.89
CA GLY A 48 -0.62 -5.09 -19.51
C GLY A 48 0.28 -5.86 -18.56
N PHE A 49 0.27 -5.44 -17.32
CA PHE A 49 0.98 -6.13 -16.25
C PHE A 49 0.14 -6.13 -14.97
N GLY A 50 0.41 -7.08 -14.10
CA GLY A 50 -0.22 -7.16 -12.80
C GLY A 50 0.83 -7.48 -11.73
N VAL A 51 0.66 -6.90 -10.57
CA VAL A 51 1.49 -7.11 -9.39
C VAL A 51 0.60 -7.31 -8.18
N VAL A 52 0.84 -8.37 -7.43
CA VAL A 52 0.20 -8.58 -6.13
C VAL A 52 1.25 -8.33 -5.05
N LYS A 53 1.03 -7.28 -4.27
CA LYS A 53 1.95 -6.84 -3.21
C LYS A 53 1.43 -7.25 -1.84
N LEU A 54 2.36 -7.46 -0.91
CA LEU A 54 2.04 -7.60 0.51
C LEU A 54 2.17 -6.24 1.20
N TYR A 55 1.16 -5.92 1.98
CA TYR A 55 1.22 -4.81 2.93
C TYR A 55 0.53 -5.21 4.22
N ALA A 56 0.78 -4.48 5.29
CA ALA A 56 0.10 -4.69 6.57
C ALA A 56 -1.10 -3.76 6.69
N GLU A 57 -2.18 -4.25 7.28
CA GLU A 57 -3.29 -3.44 7.74
C GLU A 57 -3.24 -3.36 9.26
N ALA A 58 -3.28 -2.13 9.80
CA ALA A 58 -3.39 -1.92 11.23
C ALA A 58 -4.84 -1.68 11.62
N ILE A 59 -5.28 -2.37 12.64
CA ILE A 59 -6.57 -2.16 13.29
C ILE A 59 -6.27 -1.72 14.71
N MET A 60 -6.65 -0.49 15.06
CA MET A 60 -6.37 0.08 16.37
C MET A 60 -7.67 0.55 16.99
N VAL A 61 -7.89 0.13 18.24
CA VAL A 61 -9.09 0.47 19.00
C VAL A 61 -8.65 1.13 20.31
N LEU A 62 -9.18 2.29 20.58
CA LEU A 62 -8.89 3.07 21.78
C LEU A 62 -10.10 3.14 22.70
N ASP A 63 -9.86 3.19 23.99
CA ASP A 63 -10.93 3.42 24.99
C ASP A 63 -11.41 4.87 24.93
N LEU A 64 -12.62 5.07 24.44
CA LEU A 64 -13.21 6.40 24.28
C LEU A 64 -13.53 7.09 25.62
N ASN A 65 -13.52 6.35 26.73
CA ASN A 65 -13.74 6.89 28.07
C ASN A 65 -12.49 7.52 28.69
N LYS A 66 -11.33 7.38 28.05
CA LYS A 66 -10.09 7.99 28.50
C LYS A 66 -9.93 9.39 27.94
N SER A 67 -9.06 10.18 28.58
CA SER A 67 -8.76 11.54 28.13
C SER A 67 -8.17 11.54 26.71
N LYS A 68 -8.27 12.67 26.02
CA LYS A 68 -7.67 12.85 24.70
C LYS A 68 -6.17 12.58 24.72
N LEU A 69 -5.47 13.06 25.75
CA LEU A 69 -4.01 12.87 25.89
C LEU A 69 -3.67 11.39 26.04
N GLU A 70 -4.37 10.67 26.92
CA GLU A 70 -4.13 9.23 27.10
C GLU A 70 -4.40 8.45 25.82
N ARG A 71 -5.44 8.82 25.06
CA ARG A 71 -5.74 8.15 23.78
C ARG A 71 -4.66 8.41 22.73
N VAL A 72 -4.14 9.63 22.65
CA VAL A 72 -3.05 9.96 21.71
C VAL A 72 -1.78 9.20 22.09
N ASP A 73 -1.44 9.14 23.37
CA ASP A 73 -0.27 8.39 23.85
C ASP A 73 -0.40 6.89 23.57
N ALA A 74 -1.59 6.34 23.76
CA ALA A 74 -1.87 4.94 23.44
C ALA A 74 -1.75 4.67 21.93
N LEU A 75 -2.27 5.57 21.10
CA LEU A 75 -2.16 5.47 19.65
C LEU A 75 -0.71 5.49 19.20
N GLU A 76 0.07 6.41 19.71
CA GLU A 76 1.51 6.52 19.40
C GLU A 76 2.25 5.24 19.76
N THR A 77 1.98 4.68 20.94
CA THR A 77 2.58 3.42 21.39
C THR A 77 2.21 2.26 20.48
N LEU A 78 0.93 2.17 20.09
CA LEU A 78 0.46 1.14 19.15
C LEU A 78 1.10 1.28 17.77
N LEU A 79 1.26 2.50 17.29
CA LEU A 79 1.91 2.77 15.99
C LEU A 79 3.38 2.39 16.00
N HIS A 80 4.10 2.65 17.09
CA HIS A 80 5.49 2.21 17.24
C HIS A 80 5.59 0.68 17.16
N GLU A 81 4.71 -0.03 17.85
CA GLU A 81 4.68 -1.49 17.81
C GLU A 81 4.32 -2.02 16.41
N ALA A 82 3.35 -1.41 15.74
CA ALA A 82 2.99 -1.77 14.38
C ALA A 82 4.16 -1.56 13.41
N HIS A 83 4.86 -0.43 13.54
CA HIS A 83 6.04 -0.13 12.72
C HIS A 83 7.15 -1.17 12.95
N ARG A 84 7.44 -1.48 14.21
CA ARG A 84 8.43 -2.50 14.58
C ARG A 84 8.09 -3.86 13.98
N GLY A 85 6.82 -4.27 14.08
CA GLY A 85 6.35 -5.53 13.50
C GLY A 85 6.51 -5.57 11.98
N CYS A 86 6.19 -4.47 11.30
CA CYS A 86 6.36 -4.38 9.85
C CYS A 86 7.83 -4.50 9.45
N GLU A 87 8.74 -3.82 10.16
CA GLU A 87 10.18 -3.93 9.91
C GLU A 87 10.68 -5.36 10.09
N GLU A 88 10.25 -6.03 11.16
CA GLU A 88 10.64 -7.41 11.45
C GLU A 88 10.24 -8.38 10.33
N PHE A 89 9.07 -8.19 9.72
CA PHE A 89 8.59 -9.01 8.61
C PHE A 89 8.97 -8.50 7.23
N GLY A 90 9.75 -7.41 7.13
CA GLY A 90 10.15 -6.84 5.85
C GLY A 90 9.02 -6.17 5.08
N ILE A 91 7.93 -5.81 5.75
CA ILE A 91 6.78 -5.15 5.14
C ILE A 91 7.07 -3.65 5.04
N LYS A 92 6.86 -3.06 3.86
CA LYS A 92 7.22 -1.68 3.54
C LYS A 92 6.09 -0.68 3.69
N GLN A 93 4.84 -1.12 3.73
CA GLN A 93 3.68 -0.25 3.83
C GLN A 93 2.73 -0.71 4.91
N LEU A 94 2.26 0.25 5.70
CA LEU A 94 1.25 0.06 6.73
C LEU A 94 0.01 0.85 6.31
N HIS A 95 -1.11 0.17 6.16
CA HIS A 95 -2.39 0.74 5.78
C HIS A 95 -3.32 0.80 6.99
N VAL A 96 -4.11 1.87 7.08
CA VAL A 96 -5.10 2.07 8.13
C VAL A 96 -6.39 2.57 7.48
N TYR A 97 -7.52 1.99 7.84
CA TYR A 97 -8.82 2.49 7.42
C TYR A 97 -9.40 3.38 8.51
N VAL A 98 -9.61 4.65 8.19
CA VAL A 98 -10.02 5.67 9.16
C VAL A 98 -11.32 6.33 8.69
N GLN A 99 -12.34 6.28 9.54
CA GLN A 99 -13.64 6.95 9.27
C GLN A 99 -13.70 8.34 9.90
N ASP A 100 -13.03 8.56 11.02
CA ASP A 100 -13.03 9.84 11.73
C ASP A 100 -12.09 10.85 11.06
N PRO A 101 -12.60 11.99 10.55
CA PRO A 101 -11.78 13.01 9.92
C PRO A 101 -10.71 13.60 10.84
N MET A 102 -10.95 13.71 12.14
CA MET A 102 -9.98 14.23 13.11
C MET A 102 -8.80 13.27 13.27
N LEU A 103 -9.08 11.98 13.38
CA LEU A 103 -8.06 10.94 13.45
C LEU A 103 -7.25 10.88 12.15
N GLN A 104 -7.90 10.99 11.01
CA GLN A 104 -7.22 11.06 9.71
C GLN A 104 -6.23 12.22 9.66
N ARG A 105 -6.63 13.41 10.08
CA ARG A 105 -5.73 14.58 10.12
C ARG A 105 -4.55 14.37 11.07
N LEU A 106 -4.79 13.79 12.22
CA LEU A 106 -3.74 13.50 13.21
C LEU A 106 -2.70 12.53 12.64
N LEU A 107 -3.15 11.43 12.05
CA LEU A 107 -2.27 10.44 11.43
C LEU A 107 -1.42 11.04 10.30
N CYS A 108 -2.02 11.88 9.46
CA CYS A 108 -1.32 12.51 8.36
C CYS A 108 -0.33 13.59 8.84
N LYS A 109 -0.71 14.42 9.80
CA LYS A 109 0.14 15.54 10.25
C LYS A 109 1.25 15.12 11.19
N ARG A 110 0.98 14.16 12.07
CA ARG A 110 1.91 13.82 13.16
C ARG A 110 2.66 12.50 12.92
N PHE A 111 2.04 11.55 12.26
CA PHE A 111 2.60 10.20 12.14
C PHE A 111 3.03 9.79 10.74
N GLY A 112 3.05 10.73 9.81
CA GLY A 112 3.62 10.50 8.48
C GLY A 112 2.74 9.70 7.51
N PHE A 113 1.46 9.54 7.81
CA PHE A 113 0.53 8.88 6.90
C PHE A 113 0.17 9.80 5.72
N LYS A 114 -0.16 9.20 4.60
CA LYS A 114 -0.68 9.87 3.41
C LYS A 114 -1.99 9.24 3.00
N VAL A 115 -2.91 10.04 2.47
CA VAL A 115 -4.16 9.50 1.93
C VAL A 115 -3.82 8.67 0.69
N ALA A 116 -4.27 7.40 0.71
CA ALA A 116 -4.09 6.51 -0.42
C ALA A 116 -5.04 6.90 -1.57
N GLU A 117 -4.60 6.66 -2.80
CA GLU A 117 -5.45 6.87 -3.97
C GLU A 117 -6.37 5.69 -4.23
N GLY A 118 -7.51 6.01 -4.84
CA GLY A 118 -8.47 5.04 -5.31
C GLY A 118 -9.47 4.60 -4.27
N VAL A 119 -10.31 3.67 -4.67
CA VAL A 119 -11.34 3.06 -3.83
C VAL A 119 -10.87 1.66 -3.45
N ALA A 120 -10.93 1.34 -2.18
CA ALA A 120 -10.62 0.00 -1.71
C ALA A 120 -11.71 -0.98 -2.13
N LEU A 121 -11.31 -2.07 -2.78
CA LEU A 121 -12.19 -3.18 -3.13
C LEU A 121 -11.70 -4.43 -2.43
N VAL A 122 -12.64 -5.22 -1.93
CA VAL A 122 -12.35 -6.45 -1.18
C VAL A 122 -12.97 -7.64 -1.89
N LYS A 123 -12.19 -8.70 -2.03
CA LYS A 123 -12.67 -9.98 -2.52
C LYS A 123 -12.26 -11.07 -1.51
N GLU A 124 -13.20 -11.87 -1.09
CA GLU A 124 -12.91 -13.09 -0.33
C GLU A 124 -12.35 -14.16 -1.27
N ILE A 125 -11.31 -14.81 -0.84
CA ILE A 125 -10.64 -15.84 -1.63
C ILE A 125 -11.13 -17.24 -1.23
#